data_35751059bf1fcb217dda4776aff9a45b
#
_entry.id   35751059bf1fcb217dda4776aff9a45b
#
_cell.length_a   1.000
_cell.length_b   1.000
_cell.length_c   1.000
_cell.angle_alpha   90.00
_cell.angle_beta   90.00
_cell.angle_gamma   90.00
#
_symmetry.space_group_name_H-M   'P 1'
#
loop_
_entity.id
_entity.type
_entity.pdbx_description
1 polymer ?
#
loop_
_entity_poly.entity_id
_entity_poly.type
_entity_poly.pdbx_seq_one_letter_code
_entity_poly.pdbx_strand_id
1 'polypeptide(L)'
;MTFKQFDFHPALMKGLQAIGFEQPTPIQAQTIPLLLEGHDVIGCAQTGTGKTAAFSLPILQKLEAGRPGPQALIVTPTRELAEQIDQAIKGYSSHMKVRSLAAYGGVSALPQEQKLRRGVDILVATPGRLLDHLNNKVFSLKNLRFLVLDEADRMLDMGFLPDIKRIIKQLPSERQTLLYSATMPPEIEKLARTLTRDPKMVLAATRNSTSQRVEQAVYKVEKRDKLALLAHLLKNPEITSAIVFSRTRHGAERIAKQLMRQSISATRIHADRSQNQRQSALDGFRSGEFRILVATDIAARGIDVEGISHVINYDTPVHAEDYVHRIGRTGRADATGEAITFTSLEEDKYLRSIEKLIGRNLPKRSLPITATEAPPEGYVPTPRPGRQPQAEAPRAKAPKAAPAARRGQQAAPARRAKPEVAAVAPARRAPAAAKAPRSAAQQQRPAKTSSYVKPVGAVQTSAKPSRQRPVAKTG
;
A
#
# COMPACT_ATOMS: atom_id res chain seq x y z
N MET A 1 11.04 -11.41 26.77
CA MET A 1 9.84 -10.57 26.85
C MET A 1 8.74 -11.23 26.02
N THR A 2 7.51 -11.41 26.54
CA THR A 2 6.38 -11.99 25.80
C THR A 2 5.22 -11.01 25.78
N PHE A 3 4.25 -11.19 24.86
CA PHE A 3 3.06 -10.33 24.80
C PHE A 3 2.18 -10.37 26.06
N LYS A 4 2.32 -11.39 26.89
CA LYS A 4 1.59 -11.50 28.19
C LYS A 4 1.88 -10.34 29.15
N GLN A 5 3.04 -9.68 29.01
CA GLN A 5 3.45 -8.56 29.88
C GLN A 5 2.66 -7.26 29.61
N PHE A 6 1.95 -7.17 28.50
CA PHE A 6 1.16 -5.98 28.14
C PHE A 6 -0.26 -6.01 28.67
N ASP A 7 -0.64 -7.10 29.37
CA ASP A 7 -1.98 -7.29 29.96
C ASP A 7 -3.14 -7.02 28.98
N PHE A 8 -3.00 -7.55 27.76
CA PHE A 8 -4.04 -7.41 26.75
C PHE A 8 -5.28 -8.23 27.08
N HIS A 9 -6.46 -7.71 26.70
CA HIS A 9 -7.72 -8.40 26.82
C HIS A 9 -7.64 -9.84 26.27
N PRO A 10 -8.25 -10.83 26.95
CA PRO A 10 -8.13 -12.25 26.55
C PRO A 10 -8.50 -12.54 25.09
N ALA A 11 -9.48 -11.83 24.53
CA ALA A 11 -9.86 -11.99 23.13
C ALA A 11 -8.76 -11.49 22.17
N LEU A 12 -8.04 -10.40 22.50
CA LEU A 12 -6.91 -9.92 21.73
C LEU A 12 -5.74 -10.90 21.82
N MET A 13 -5.44 -11.43 23.01
CA MET A 13 -4.41 -12.46 23.18
C MET A 13 -4.69 -13.73 22.38
N LYS A 14 -5.95 -14.17 22.30
CA LYS A 14 -6.33 -15.30 21.43
C LYS A 14 -6.07 -15.00 19.95
N GLY A 15 -6.36 -13.79 19.50
CA GLY A 15 -6.05 -13.36 18.13
C GLY A 15 -4.55 -13.42 17.83
N LEU A 16 -3.71 -12.93 18.74
CA LEU A 16 -2.25 -12.97 18.61
C LEU A 16 -1.69 -14.40 18.57
N GLN A 17 -2.20 -15.27 19.43
CA GLN A 17 -1.83 -16.71 19.47
C GLN A 17 -2.21 -17.41 18.15
N ALA A 18 -3.38 -17.11 17.59
CA ALA A 18 -3.86 -17.72 16.35
C ALA A 18 -2.97 -17.39 15.13
N ILE A 19 -2.24 -16.26 15.18
CA ILE A 19 -1.31 -15.84 14.12
C ILE A 19 0.17 -16.07 14.50
N GLY A 20 0.45 -16.79 15.59
CA GLY A 20 1.80 -17.17 15.99
C GLY A 20 2.65 -16.05 16.62
N PHE A 21 2.03 -15.02 17.20
CA PHE A 21 2.75 -13.95 17.87
C PHE A 21 3.16 -14.39 19.28
N GLU A 22 4.45 -14.68 19.48
CA GLU A 22 5.00 -15.14 20.76
C GLU A 22 5.78 -14.05 21.49
N GLN A 23 6.67 -13.38 20.77
CA GLN A 23 7.57 -12.38 21.33
C GLN A 23 7.43 -11.04 20.59
N PRO A 24 7.38 -9.92 21.30
CA PRO A 24 7.35 -8.60 20.69
C PRO A 24 8.70 -8.25 20.07
N THR A 25 8.66 -7.63 18.89
CA THR A 25 9.84 -7.01 18.30
C THR A 25 10.31 -5.80 19.13
N PRO A 26 11.56 -5.32 18.94
CA PRO A 26 12.07 -4.16 19.70
C PRO A 26 11.19 -2.91 19.61
N ILE A 27 10.60 -2.60 18.44
CA ILE A 27 9.70 -1.46 18.27
C ILE A 27 8.39 -1.67 19.03
N GLN A 28 7.86 -2.90 19.03
CA GLN A 28 6.64 -3.25 19.77
C GLN A 28 6.87 -3.15 21.28
N ALA A 29 7.99 -3.69 21.77
CA ALA A 29 8.34 -3.66 23.19
C ALA A 29 8.48 -2.24 23.75
N GLN A 30 8.98 -1.31 22.93
CA GLN A 30 9.15 0.09 23.33
C GLN A 30 7.85 0.91 23.15
N THR A 31 7.10 0.66 22.08
CA THR A 31 5.94 1.50 21.73
C THR A 31 4.68 1.11 22.49
N ILE A 32 4.40 -0.20 22.66
CA ILE A 32 3.15 -0.68 23.24
C ILE A 32 2.89 -0.09 24.63
N PRO A 33 3.85 -0.11 25.59
CA PRO A 33 3.62 0.48 26.91
C PRO A 33 3.28 1.97 26.83
N LEU A 34 4.04 2.75 26.07
CA LEU A 34 3.82 4.20 25.92
C LEU A 34 2.41 4.52 25.42
N LEU A 35 1.92 3.71 24.48
CA LEU A 35 0.57 3.90 23.94
C LEU A 35 -0.51 3.48 24.94
N LEU A 36 -0.28 2.44 25.72
CA LEU A 36 -1.18 2.03 26.79
C LEU A 36 -1.24 3.11 27.90
N GLU A 37 -0.15 3.80 28.17
CA GLU A 37 -0.08 4.93 29.09
C GLU A 37 -0.73 6.22 28.56
N GLY A 38 -0.99 6.30 27.25
CA GLY A 38 -1.67 7.46 26.63
C GLY A 38 -0.72 8.50 26.02
N HIS A 39 0.58 8.20 25.91
CA HIS A 39 1.54 9.12 25.30
C HIS A 39 1.40 9.19 23.78
N ASP A 40 1.61 10.35 23.21
CA ASP A 40 1.88 10.49 21.79
C ASP A 40 3.27 9.90 21.45
N VAL A 41 3.41 9.31 20.27
CA VAL A 41 4.65 8.64 19.89
C VAL A 41 5.12 9.07 18.50
N ILE A 42 6.42 9.36 18.38
CA ILE A 42 7.11 9.51 17.10
C ILE A 42 8.07 8.32 16.97
N GLY A 43 7.76 7.41 16.04
CA GLY A 43 8.54 6.21 15.79
C GLY A 43 9.39 6.33 14.53
N CYS A 44 10.73 6.30 14.69
CA CYS A 44 11.64 6.16 13.55
C CYS A 44 11.95 4.67 13.33
N ALA A 45 11.27 4.06 12.35
CA ALA A 45 11.40 2.64 12.06
C ALA A 45 11.13 2.33 10.59
N GLN A 46 11.92 1.41 10.02
CA GLN A 46 11.74 0.91 8.66
C GLN A 46 10.52 -0.01 8.54
N THR A 47 10.08 -0.31 7.29
CA THR A 47 9.08 -1.36 7.03
C THR A 47 9.60 -2.73 7.51
N GLY A 48 8.68 -3.62 7.95
CA GLY A 48 9.03 -4.96 8.40
C GLY A 48 9.56 -5.05 9.84
N THR A 49 9.65 -3.96 10.59
CA THR A 49 10.05 -3.97 12.00
C THR A 49 8.91 -4.34 12.97
N GLY A 50 7.68 -4.51 12.45
CA GLY A 50 6.51 -4.82 13.27
C GLY A 50 5.71 -3.61 13.75
N LYS A 51 5.87 -2.43 13.10
CA LYS A 51 5.14 -1.20 13.44
C LYS A 51 3.62 -1.38 13.49
N THR A 52 3.07 -2.11 12.52
CA THR A 52 1.61 -2.33 12.43
C THR A 52 1.04 -2.91 13.71
N ALA A 53 1.66 -3.92 14.27
CA ALA A 53 1.24 -4.47 15.57
C ALA A 53 1.55 -3.50 16.71
N ALA A 54 2.68 -2.77 16.66
CA ALA A 54 3.07 -1.83 17.69
C ALA A 54 2.00 -0.75 17.95
N PHE A 55 1.32 -0.24 16.92
CA PHE A 55 0.23 0.73 17.10
C PHE A 55 -1.14 0.08 17.15
N SER A 56 -1.40 -0.99 16.39
CA SER A 56 -2.75 -1.57 16.32
C SER A 56 -3.17 -2.27 17.60
N LEU A 57 -2.25 -2.97 18.28
CA LEU A 57 -2.58 -3.73 19.50
C LEU A 57 -3.04 -2.83 20.66
N PRO A 58 -2.33 -1.73 21.01
CA PRO A 58 -2.83 -0.81 22.03
C PRO A 58 -4.12 -0.10 21.62
N ILE A 59 -4.29 0.22 20.35
CA ILE A 59 -5.53 0.81 19.85
C ILE A 59 -6.68 -0.18 20.04
N LEU A 60 -6.52 -1.45 19.62
CA LEU A 60 -7.53 -2.50 19.81
C LEU A 60 -7.89 -2.71 21.29
N GLN A 61 -6.90 -2.65 22.16
CA GLN A 61 -7.10 -2.76 23.62
C GLN A 61 -7.97 -1.61 24.16
N LYS A 62 -7.82 -0.40 23.60
CA LYS A 62 -8.48 0.81 24.10
C LYS A 62 -9.77 1.18 23.38
N LEU A 63 -10.24 0.36 22.41
CA LEU A 63 -11.52 0.63 21.74
C LEU A 63 -12.70 0.52 22.72
N GLU A 64 -13.63 1.43 22.60
CA GLU A 64 -14.88 1.45 23.36
C GLU A 64 -16.01 0.84 22.54
N ALA A 65 -16.64 -0.21 23.08
CA ALA A 65 -17.76 -0.85 22.41
C ALA A 65 -18.96 0.11 22.28
N GLY A 66 -19.62 0.09 21.09
CA GLY A 66 -20.84 0.87 20.87
C GLY A 66 -20.62 2.37 20.59
N ARG A 67 -19.39 2.87 20.60
CA ARG A 67 -19.11 4.27 20.25
C ARG A 67 -19.36 4.50 18.75
N PRO A 68 -20.12 5.53 18.35
CA PRO A 68 -20.45 5.76 16.96
C PRO A 68 -19.26 6.31 16.15
N GLY A 69 -19.08 5.80 14.92
CA GLY A 69 -18.05 6.25 13.99
C GLY A 69 -16.64 5.75 14.30
N PRO A 70 -15.65 6.08 13.47
CA PRO A 70 -14.27 5.64 13.68
C PRO A 70 -13.68 6.24 14.95
N GLN A 71 -13.15 5.37 15.80
CA GLN A 71 -12.36 5.74 16.97
C GLN A 71 -10.88 5.87 16.64
N ALA A 72 -10.41 5.12 15.64
CA ALA A 72 -9.05 5.19 15.15
C ALA A 72 -9.02 5.47 13.65
N LEU A 73 -8.13 6.37 13.25
CA LEU A 73 -7.81 6.68 11.87
C LEU A 73 -6.32 6.41 11.64
N ILE A 74 -6.02 5.54 10.68
CA ILE A 74 -4.67 5.24 10.24
C ILE A 74 -4.53 5.75 8.81
N VAL A 75 -3.67 6.74 8.60
CA VAL A 75 -3.40 7.32 7.27
C VAL A 75 -2.10 6.75 6.73
N THR A 76 -2.15 6.26 5.50
CA THR A 76 -1.03 5.58 4.85
C THR A 76 -0.92 6.00 3.38
N PRO A 77 0.29 6.04 2.78
CA PRO A 77 0.50 6.59 1.44
C PRO A 77 -0.13 5.74 0.32
N THR A 78 -0.22 4.42 0.49
CA THR A 78 -0.58 3.50 -0.60
C THR A 78 -1.78 2.63 -0.27
N ARG A 79 -2.45 2.16 -1.32
CA ARG A 79 -3.62 1.28 -1.24
C ARG A 79 -3.25 -0.07 -0.66
N GLU A 80 -2.12 -0.59 -1.11
CA GLU A 80 -1.59 -1.89 -0.70
C GLU A 80 -1.29 -1.91 0.80
N LEU A 81 -0.65 -0.85 1.30
CA LEU A 81 -0.37 -0.72 2.73
C LEU A 81 -1.66 -0.56 3.54
N ALA A 82 -2.67 0.17 3.00
CA ALA A 82 -3.96 0.28 3.66
C ALA A 82 -4.66 -1.08 3.79
N GLU A 83 -4.64 -1.90 2.75
CA GLU A 83 -5.19 -3.26 2.79
C GLU A 83 -4.44 -4.18 3.76
N GLN A 84 -3.11 -4.12 3.75
CA GLN A 84 -2.27 -4.92 4.64
C GLN A 84 -2.52 -4.59 6.11
N ILE A 85 -2.59 -3.31 6.46
CA ILE A 85 -2.88 -2.87 7.82
C ILE A 85 -4.29 -3.32 8.24
N ASP A 86 -5.29 -3.18 7.37
CA ASP A 86 -6.66 -3.62 7.64
C ASP A 86 -6.76 -5.14 7.82
N GLN A 87 -6.05 -5.92 6.99
CA GLN A 87 -5.95 -7.38 7.13
C GLN A 87 -5.26 -7.78 8.43
N ALA A 88 -4.16 -7.12 8.79
CA ALA A 88 -3.46 -7.35 10.04
C ALA A 88 -4.36 -7.07 11.26
N ILE A 89 -5.07 -5.93 11.25
CA ILE A 89 -6.04 -5.59 12.31
C ILE A 89 -7.13 -6.65 12.43
N LYS A 90 -7.68 -7.15 11.32
CA LYS A 90 -8.66 -8.24 11.32
C LYS A 90 -8.09 -9.53 11.90
N GLY A 91 -6.84 -9.86 11.59
CA GLY A 91 -6.14 -10.99 12.17
C GLY A 91 -6.01 -10.86 13.69
N TYR A 92 -5.49 -9.71 14.16
CA TYR A 92 -5.34 -9.44 15.60
C TYR A 92 -6.68 -9.46 16.34
N SER A 93 -7.72 -8.91 15.73
CA SER A 93 -9.07 -8.79 16.32
C SER A 93 -10.02 -9.94 15.99
N SER A 94 -9.52 -11.09 15.49
CA SER A 94 -10.35 -12.22 15.02
C SER A 94 -11.31 -12.77 16.09
N HIS A 95 -10.99 -12.59 17.36
CA HIS A 95 -11.83 -12.96 18.50
C HIS A 95 -12.52 -11.76 19.18
N MET A 96 -12.52 -10.59 18.55
CA MET A 96 -13.14 -9.36 19.03
C MET A 96 -14.25 -8.91 18.08
N LYS A 97 -15.22 -8.12 18.57
CA LYS A 97 -16.27 -7.52 17.75
C LYS A 97 -15.80 -6.14 17.25
N VAL A 98 -14.79 -6.11 16.36
CA VAL A 98 -14.22 -4.88 15.79
C VAL A 98 -14.50 -4.83 14.30
N ARG A 99 -14.94 -3.67 13.83
CA ARG A 99 -15.18 -3.39 12.41
C ARG A 99 -14.07 -2.49 11.88
N SER A 100 -13.21 -3.02 11.04
CA SER A 100 -12.18 -2.24 10.35
C SER A 100 -12.49 -2.13 8.86
N LEU A 101 -11.98 -1.07 8.23
CA LEU A 101 -12.15 -0.81 6.80
C LEU A 101 -10.91 -0.14 6.23
N ALA A 102 -10.39 -0.68 5.12
CA ALA A 102 -9.47 0.04 4.24
C ALA A 102 -10.23 0.88 3.21
N ALA A 103 -9.93 2.20 3.15
CA ALA A 103 -10.53 3.15 2.22
C ALA A 103 -9.45 3.81 1.34
N TYR A 104 -9.46 3.49 0.04
CA TYR A 104 -8.47 3.97 -0.93
C TYR A 104 -9.06 4.18 -2.31
N GLY A 105 -8.39 5.00 -3.12
CA GLY A 105 -8.81 5.33 -4.48
C GLY A 105 -8.54 4.22 -5.51
N GLY A 106 -9.06 4.38 -6.75
CA GLY A 106 -8.86 3.46 -7.87
C GLY A 106 -9.76 2.22 -7.86
N VAL A 107 -10.70 2.17 -6.92
CA VAL A 107 -11.82 1.23 -6.85
C VAL A 107 -13.09 2.02 -6.58
N SER A 108 -14.27 1.39 -6.78
CA SER A 108 -15.56 2.04 -6.51
C SER A 108 -15.64 2.57 -5.08
N ALA A 109 -16.16 3.79 -4.92
CA ALA A 109 -16.40 4.40 -3.62
C ALA A 109 -17.61 3.80 -2.90
N LEU A 110 -18.63 3.38 -3.65
CA LEU A 110 -19.92 2.97 -3.12
C LEU A 110 -19.86 1.85 -2.06
N PRO A 111 -19.10 0.75 -2.25
CA PRO A 111 -18.98 -0.27 -1.21
C PRO A 111 -18.31 0.24 0.07
N GLN A 112 -17.35 1.18 -0.07
CA GLN A 112 -16.68 1.81 1.08
C GLN A 112 -17.66 2.73 1.83
N GLU A 113 -18.44 3.55 1.11
CA GLU A 113 -19.48 4.42 1.67
C GLU A 113 -20.54 3.63 2.45
N GLN A 114 -21.02 2.52 1.87
CA GLN A 114 -22.00 1.66 2.54
C GLN A 114 -21.45 1.11 3.87
N LYS A 115 -20.19 0.68 3.92
CA LYS A 115 -19.55 0.20 5.15
C LYS A 115 -19.35 1.34 6.15
N LEU A 116 -18.91 2.52 5.70
CA LEU A 116 -18.74 3.70 6.56
C LEU A 116 -20.07 4.14 7.18
N ARG A 117 -21.16 4.15 6.42
CA ARG A 117 -22.52 4.47 6.93
C ARG A 117 -23.05 3.45 7.93
N ARG A 118 -22.68 2.16 7.78
CA ARG A 118 -23.00 1.11 8.76
C ARG A 118 -22.19 1.23 10.04
N GLY A 119 -21.13 2.05 10.02
CA GLY A 119 -20.22 2.29 11.11
C GLY A 119 -19.02 1.35 11.09
N VAL A 120 -17.85 1.94 11.31
CA VAL A 120 -16.57 1.26 11.49
C VAL A 120 -15.90 1.79 12.75
N ASP A 121 -15.10 0.95 13.40
CA ASP A 121 -14.39 1.31 14.62
C ASP A 121 -12.97 1.80 14.30
N ILE A 122 -12.34 1.20 13.28
CA ILE A 122 -11.01 1.57 12.78
C ILE A 122 -11.10 1.83 11.27
N LEU A 123 -10.62 3.00 10.85
CA LEU A 123 -10.51 3.37 9.44
C LEU A 123 -9.05 3.47 9.04
N VAL A 124 -8.63 2.65 8.07
CA VAL A 124 -7.32 2.76 7.43
C VAL A 124 -7.51 3.42 6.06
N ALA A 125 -6.83 4.52 5.78
CA ALA A 125 -7.16 5.26 4.57
C ALA A 125 -5.95 5.89 3.87
N THR A 126 -6.04 6.00 2.53
CA THR A 126 -5.16 6.88 1.76
C THR A 126 -5.72 8.31 1.75
N PRO A 127 -4.86 9.37 1.78
CA PRO A 127 -5.29 10.75 1.97
C PRO A 127 -6.40 11.22 1.03
N GLY A 128 -6.25 11.00 -0.29
CA GLY A 128 -7.23 11.46 -1.27
C GLY A 128 -8.62 10.87 -1.06
N ARG A 129 -8.74 9.54 -0.94
CA ARG A 129 -10.04 8.87 -0.75
C ARG A 129 -10.68 9.21 0.60
N LEU A 130 -9.87 9.42 1.63
CA LEU A 130 -10.36 9.90 2.91
C LEU A 130 -11.01 11.27 2.78
N LEU A 131 -10.35 12.20 2.09
CA LEU A 131 -10.91 13.53 1.82
C LEU A 131 -12.18 13.49 0.97
N ASP A 132 -12.23 12.62 -0.04
CA ASP A 132 -13.44 12.42 -0.85
C ASP A 132 -14.64 12.04 0.04
N HIS A 133 -14.47 11.05 0.91
CA HIS A 133 -15.53 10.61 1.82
C HIS A 133 -15.90 11.68 2.87
N LEU A 134 -14.93 12.44 3.39
CA LEU A 134 -15.18 13.53 4.34
C LEU A 134 -15.91 14.71 3.68
N ASN A 135 -15.48 15.11 2.46
CA ASN A 135 -16.12 16.17 1.71
C ASN A 135 -17.58 15.82 1.34
N ASN A 136 -17.83 14.55 1.02
CA ASN A 136 -19.16 14.01 0.73
C ASN A 136 -19.98 13.72 2.01
N LYS A 137 -19.46 14.03 3.20
CA LYS A 137 -20.13 13.83 4.49
C LYS A 137 -20.63 12.40 4.70
N VAL A 138 -19.89 11.42 4.21
CA VAL A 138 -20.26 9.98 4.31
C VAL A 138 -20.25 9.54 5.77
N PHE A 139 -19.33 10.07 6.56
CA PHE A 139 -19.14 9.79 7.99
C PHE A 139 -18.50 11.01 8.69
N SER A 140 -18.31 10.93 10.01
CA SER A 140 -17.70 11.99 10.81
C SER A 140 -16.55 11.44 11.66
N LEU A 141 -15.51 12.24 11.84
CA LEU A 141 -14.35 11.95 12.70
C LEU A 141 -14.45 12.59 14.10
N LYS A 142 -15.62 13.11 14.50
CA LYS A 142 -15.80 13.81 15.79
C LYS A 142 -15.47 12.95 17.01
N ASN A 143 -15.62 11.62 16.89
CA ASN A 143 -15.38 10.67 17.97
C ASN A 143 -13.99 9.99 17.87
N LEU A 144 -13.11 10.53 17.02
CA LEU A 144 -11.77 9.99 16.85
C LEU A 144 -10.95 10.15 18.14
N ARG A 145 -10.30 9.07 18.55
CA ARG A 145 -9.42 9.03 19.73
C ARG A 145 -7.97 8.80 19.36
N PHE A 146 -7.73 8.10 18.23
CA PHE A 146 -6.40 7.72 17.80
C PHE A 146 -6.16 8.15 16.35
N LEU A 147 -5.06 8.87 16.13
CA LEU A 147 -4.54 9.18 14.80
C LEU A 147 -3.20 8.50 14.63
N VAL A 148 -3.05 7.75 13.56
CA VAL A 148 -1.76 7.19 13.13
C VAL A 148 -1.42 7.73 11.75
N LEU A 149 -0.23 8.29 11.58
CA LEU A 149 0.36 8.57 10.28
C LEU A 149 1.49 7.55 10.07
N ASP A 150 1.29 6.60 9.17
CA ASP A 150 2.31 5.59 8.85
C ASP A 150 3.00 5.90 7.53
N GLU A 151 4.32 5.74 7.47
CA GLU A 151 5.18 6.12 6.36
C GLU A 151 5.03 7.61 5.97
N ALA A 152 5.17 8.50 6.97
CA ALA A 152 4.95 9.93 6.79
C ALA A 152 5.91 10.57 5.76
N ASP A 153 7.17 10.16 5.71
CA ASP A 153 8.15 10.56 4.72
C ASP A 153 7.68 10.23 3.30
N ARG A 154 7.11 9.06 3.09
CA ARG A 154 6.55 8.67 1.78
C ARG A 154 5.31 9.46 1.40
N MET A 155 4.48 9.82 2.38
CA MET A 155 3.35 10.73 2.12
C MET A 155 3.84 12.11 1.66
N LEU A 156 4.98 12.58 2.18
CA LEU A 156 5.64 13.80 1.73
C LEU A 156 6.13 13.67 0.29
N ASP A 157 6.88 12.60 -0.03
CA ASP A 157 7.40 12.31 -1.37
C ASP A 157 6.30 12.23 -2.44
N MET A 158 5.13 11.73 -2.07
CA MET A 158 3.97 11.62 -2.95
C MET A 158 3.14 12.91 -3.03
N GLY A 159 3.56 13.97 -2.34
CA GLY A 159 2.89 15.27 -2.35
C GLY A 159 1.60 15.34 -1.54
N PHE A 160 1.35 14.40 -0.63
CA PHE A 160 0.13 14.36 0.19
C PHE A 160 0.13 15.30 1.40
N LEU A 161 1.20 16.05 1.64
CA LEU A 161 1.28 16.96 2.80
C LEU A 161 0.13 17.98 2.86
N PRO A 162 -0.30 18.60 1.73
CA PRO A 162 -1.48 19.48 1.74
C PRO A 162 -2.77 18.75 2.15
N ASP A 163 -2.95 17.52 1.67
CA ASP A 163 -4.14 16.70 1.98
C ASP A 163 -4.16 16.29 3.45
N ILE A 164 -3.01 15.89 3.99
CA ILE A 164 -2.86 15.58 5.43
C ILE A 164 -3.24 16.80 6.26
N LYS A 165 -2.77 18.00 5.93
CA LYS A 165 -3.14 19.24 6.64
C LYS A 165 -4.65 19.52 6.58
N ARG A 166 -5.30 19.20 5.45
CA ARG A 166 -6.78 19.34 5.32
C ARG A 166 -7.53 18.32 6.18
N ILE A 167 -7.04 17.08 6.25
CA ILE A 167 -7.59 16.04 7.13
C ILE A 167 -7.48 16.47 8.58
N ILE A 168 -6.29 16.88 9.02
CA ILE A 168 -6.01 17.28 10.42
C ILE A 168 -6.97 18.36 10.91
N LYS A 169 -7.34 19.34 10.07
CA LYS A 169 -8.29 20.39 10.41
C LYS A 169 -9.70 19.88 10.75
N GLN A 170 -10.02 18.64 10.39
CA GLN A 170 -11.32 18.02 10.65
C GLN A 170 -11.30 17.07 11.85
N LEU A 171 -10.14 16.90 12.50
CA LEU A 171 -9.97 16.02 13.64
C LEU A 171 -10.24 16.75 14.97
N PRO A 172 -10.75 16.04 15.99
CA PRO A 172 -10.85 16.60 17.33
C PRO A 172 -9.45 16.92 17.88
N SER A 173 -9.39 17.93 18.74
CA SER A 173 -8.17 18.32 19.44
C SER A 173 -7.73 17.27 20.45
N GLU A 174 -8.69 16.68 21.16
CA GLU A 174 -8.44 15.62 22.14
C GLU A 174 -8.30 14.27 21.43
N ARG A 175 -7.06 13.83 21.24
CA ARG A 175 -6.72 12.55 20.64
C ARG A 175 -5.28 12.15 20.99
N GLN A 176 -4.98 10.88 20.92
CA GLN A 176 -3.62 10.36 20.95
C GLN A 176 -3.09 10.26 19.50
N THR A 177 -1.89 10.78 19.25
CA THR A 177 -1.32 10.85 17.90
C THR A 177 -0.01 10.07 17.81
N LEU A 178 0.09 9.26 16.77
CA LEU A 178 1.27 8.49 16.45
C LEU A 178 1.76 8.86 15.05
N LEU A 179 3.05 9.07 14.92
CA LEU A 179 3.69 9.32 13.63
C LEU A 179 4.84 8.34 13.45
N TYR A 180 4.77 7.53 12.40
CA TYR A 180 5.84 6.63 12.00
C TYR A 180 6.45 7.07 10.68
N SER A 181 7.78 7.09 10.62
CA SER A 181 8.55 7.46 9.45
C SER A 181 9.88 6.70 9.44
N ALA A 182 10.41 6.37 8.27
CA ALA A 182 11.76 5.81 8.16
C ALA A 182 12.83 6.91 8.22
N THR A 183 12.48 8.12 7.73
CA THR A 183 13.36 9.30 7.73
C THR A 183 12.61 10.49 8.34
N MET A 184 13.36 11.48 8.85
CA MET A 184 12.81 12.69 9.48
C MET A 184 13.33 13.96 8.80
N PRO A 185 12.93 14.22 7.53
CA PRO A 185 13.24 15.49 6.89
C PRO A 185 12.56 16.66 7.64
N PRO A 186 13.04 17.90 7.48
CA PRO A 186 12.53 19.07 8.23
C PRO A 186 11.00 19.25 8.14
N GLU A 187 10.40 18.93 7.00
CA GLU A 187 8.96 19.02 6.77
C GLU A 187 8.16 18.01 7.63
N ILE A 188 8.69 16.80 7.77
CA ILE A 188 8.08 15.75 8.61
C ILE A 188 8.29 16.07 10.09
N GLU A 189 9.46 16.58 10.47
CA GLU A 189 9.71 17.04 11.84
C GLU A 189 8.75 18.16 12.23
N LYS A 190 8.56 19.15 11.34
CA LYS A 190 7.58 20.22 11.55
C LYS A 190 6.15 19.69 11.66
N LEU A 191 5.78 18.73 10.82
CA LEU A 191 4.47 18.09 10.88
C LEU A 191 4.30 17.36 12.22
N ALA A 192 5.27 16.57 12.64
CA ALA A 192 5.26 15.84 13.89
C ALA A 192 5.05 16.79 15.10
N ARG A 193 5.84 17.85 15.18
CA ARG A 193 5.71 18.88 16.25
C ARG A 193 4.34 19.57 16.27
N THR A 194 3.68 19.69 15.11
CA THR A 194 2.34 20.31 15.02
C THR A 194 1.24 19.35 15.48
N LEU A 195 1.45 18.04 15.35
CA LEU A 195 0.42 17.01 15.54
C LEU A 195 0.44 16.37 16.91
N THR A 196 1.60 16.30 17.52
CA THR A 196 1.84 15.56 18.76
C THR A 196 1.99 16.50 19.96
N ARG A 197 1.64 15.98 21.15
CA ARG A 197 1.77 16.65 22.43
C ARG A 197 2.76 15.89 23.29
N ASP A 198 3.87 16.50 23.67
CA ASP A 198 4.94 15.87 24.45
C ASP A 198 5.27 14.43 24.00
N PRO A 199 5.62 14.23 22.71
CA PRO A 199 5.73 12.89 22.15
C PRO A 199 6.95 12.16 22.71
N LYS A 200 6.80 10.86 22.94
CA LYS A 200 7.93 9.97 23.22
C LYS A 200 8.57 9.51 21.90
N MET A 201 9.87 9.70 21.80
CA MET A 201 10.63 9.26 20.62
C MET A 201 11.02 7.79 20.77
N VAL A 202 10.64 6.97 19.79
CA VAL A 202 11.03 5.56 19.73
C VAL A 202 11.87 5.33 18.49
N LEU A 203 13.11 4.89 18.71
CA LEU A 203 14.07 4.58 17.65
C LEU A 203 14.22 3.06 17.55
N ALA A 204 13.63 2.47 16.53
CA ALA A 204 13.84 1.05 16.26
C ALA A 204 15.05 0.88 15.36
N ALA A 205 16.16 0.45 15.95
CA ALA A 205 17.43 0.10 15.32
C ALA A 205 18.04 1.15 14.38
N THR A 206 19.32 1.39 14.55
CA THR A 206 20.14 2.33 13.78
C THR A 206 19.97 2.19 12.26
N ARG A 207 19.95 3.33 11.57
CA ARG A 207 19.88 3.52 10.10
C ARG A 207 20.76 2.58 9.26
N ASN A 208 21.71 1.88 9.86
CA ASN A 208 22.73 1.10 9.17
C ASN A 208 22.54 -0.42 9.23
N SER A 209 21.58 -0.96 10.01
CA SER A 209 21.52 -2.42 10.23
C SER A 209 21.07 -3.21 9.00
N THR A 210 20.14 -2.68 8.21
CA THR A 210 19.64 -3.38 6.99
C THR A 210 20.69 -3.35 5.88
N SER A 211 21.43 -2.25 5.71
CA SER A 211 22.48 -2.16 4.70
C SER A 211 23.71 -3.03 5.01
N GLN A 212 23.91 -3.41 6.28
CA GLN A 212 25.01 -4.28 6.69
C GLN A 212 24.75 -5.78 6.42
N ARG A 213 23.47 -6.19 6.37
CA ARG A 213 23.08 -7.60 6.13
C ARG A 213 22.81 -7.90 4.66
N VAL A 214 22.77 -6.88 3.80
CA VAL A 214 22.54 -7.04 2.37
C VAL A 214 23.87 -6.93 1.64
N GLU A 215 24.27 -7.98 0.93
CA GLU A 215 25.39 -7.90 0.01
C GLU A 215 25.00 -6.97 -1.14
N GLN A 216 25.85 -5.99 -1.44
CA GLN A 216 25.53 -4.95 -2.42
C GLN A 216 26.60 -4.95 -3.51
N ALA A 217 26.15 -4.87 -4.78
CA ALA A 217 27.04 -4.82 -5.93
C ALA A 217 26.53 -3.87 -7.00
N VAL A 218 27.47 -3.31 -7.78
CA VAL A 218 27.17 -2.44 -8.91
C VAL A 218 27.78 -3.00 -10.18
N TYR A 219 26.97 -3.04 -11.25
CA TYR A 219 27.43 -3.26 -12.61
C TYR A 219 27.38 -1.94 -13.39
N LYS A 220 28.53 -1.49 -13.91
CA LYS A 220 28.57 -0.40 -14.87
C LYS A 220 28.23 -0.96 -16.24
N VAL A 221 27.07 -0.57 -16.77
CA VAL A 221 26.52 -1.15 -18.00
C VAL A 221 25.80 -0.09 -18.82
N GLU A 222 25.96 -0.13 -20.13
CA GLU A 222 25.24 0.78 -21.01
C GLU A 222 23.74 0.48 -21.03
N LYS A 223 22.95 1.51 -21.28
CA LYS A 223 21.48 1.45 -21.23
C LYS A 223 20.91 0.36 -22.15
N ARG A 224 21.54 0.15 -23.32
CA ARG A 224 21.14 -0.87 -24.31
C ARG A 224 21.39 -2.30 -23.81
N ASP A 225 22.43 -2.50 -22.99
CA ASP A 225 22.88 -3.82 -22.54
C ASP A 225 22.27 -4.25 -21.21
N LYS A 226 21.59 -3.33 -20.49
CA LYS A 226 20.95 -3.61 -19.18
C LYS A 226 20.00 -4.81 -19.23
N LEU A 227 19.23 -4.97 -20.32
CA LEU A 227 18.27 -6.08 -20.43
C LEU A 227 18.98 -7.42 -20.66
N ALA A 228 20.04 -7.45 -21.45
CA ALA A 228 20.85 -8.64 -21.67
C ALA A 228 21.52 -9.09 -20.35
N LEU A 229 22.10 -8.11 -19.62
CA LEU A 229 22.67 -8.37 -18.30
C LEU A 229 21.64 -8.92 -17.32
N LEU A 230 20.44 -8.30 -17.23
CA LEU A 230 19.36 -8.77 -16.38
C LEU A 230 19.00 -10.23 -16.71
N ALA A 231 18.75 -10.52 -17.98
CA ALA A 231 18.39 -11.87 -18.42
C ALA A 231 19.51 -12.90 -18.13
N HIS A 232 20.76 -12.49 -18.26
CA HIS A 232 21.91 -13.33 -17.92
C HIS A 232 21.97 -13.64 -16.42
N LEU A 233 21.86 -12.61 -15.57
CA LEU A 233 21.88 -12.79 -14.11
C LEU A 233 20.72 -13.66 -13.63
N LEU A 234 19.52 -13.48 -14.18
CA LEU A 234 18.33 -14.25 -13.80
C LEU A 234 18.40 -15.74 -14.19
N LYS A 235 19.41 -16.18 -14.93
CA LYS A 235 19.70 -17.61 -15.15
C LYS A 235 20.37 -18.27 -13.95
N ASN A 236 20.96 -17.47 -13.04
CA ASN A 236 21.53 -18.00 -11.81
C ASN A 236 20.42 -18.62 -10.94
N PRO A 237 20.54 -19.92 -10.56
CA PRO A 237 19.57 -20.60 -9.70
C PRO A 237 19.50 -20.04 -8.28
N GLU A 238 20.54 -19.36 -7.79
CA GLU A 238 20.55 -18.70 -6.48
C GLU A 238 19.56 -17.54 -6.40
N ILE A 239 19.18 -16.94 -7.54
CA ILE A 239 18.14 -15.95 -7.62
C ILE A 239 16.77 -16.65 -7.58
N THR A 240 16.35 -17.07 -6.42
CA THR A 240 15.08 -17.81 -6.23
C THR A 240 13.87 -16.89 -6.40
N SER A 241 13.98 -15.65 -5.93
CA SER A 241 12.96 -14.59 -6.08
C SER A 241 13.62 -13.23 -6.19
N ALA A 242 13.13 -12.35 -7.08
CA ALA A 242 13.70 -11.01 -7.20
C ALA A 242 12.65 -9.94 -7.48
N ILE A 243 12.88 -8.75 -6.90
CA ILE A 243 12.20 -7.52 -7.35
C ILE A 243 13.16 -6.73 -8.23
N VAL A 244 12.69 -6.39 -9.44
CA VAL A 244 13.42 -5.59 -10.41
C VAL A 244 12.81 -4.19 -10.46
N PHE A 245 13.56 -3.17 -10.03
CA PHE A 245 13.10 -1.80 -10.00
C PHE A 245 13.38 -1.07 -11.30
N SER A 246 12.34 -0.55 -11.95
CA SER A 246 12.44 0.32 -13.12
C SER A 246 11.90 1.71 -12.81
N ARG A 247 12.57 2.73 -13.33
CA ARG A 247 12.22 4.15 -13.13
C ARG A 247 10.83 4.49 -13.68
N THR A 248 10.41 3.84 -14.77
CA THR A 248 9.17 4.20 -15.47
C THR A 248 8.22 3.00 -15.61
N ARG A 249 6.91 3.31 -15.67
CA ARG A 249 5.86 2.31 -15.93
C ARG A 249 6.04 1.59 -17.26
N HIS A 250 6.41 2.32 -18.31
CA HIS A 250 6.71 1.74 -19.64
C HIS A 250 7.97 0.86 -19.60
N GLY A 251 8.98 1.25 -18.83
CA GLY A 251 10.16 0.43 -18.57
C GLY A 251 9.80 -0.89 -17.90
N ALA A 252 9.01 -0.82 -16.82
CA ALA A 252 8.56 -2.02 -16.10
C ALA A 252 7.75 -2.97 -16.99
N GLU A 253 6.79 -2.44 -17.78
CA GLU A 253 6.01 -3.22 -18.73
C GLU A 253 6.91 -3.90 -19.79
N ARG A 254 7.87 -3.14 -20.37
CA ARG A 254 8.80 -3.65 -21.38
C ARG A 254 9.71 -4.74 -20.82
N ILE A 255 10.32 -4.52 -19.65
CA ILE A 255 11.21 -5.49 -19.01
C ILE A 255 10.46 -6.79 -18.74
N ALA A 256 9.30 -6.73 -18.07
CA ALA A 256 8.50 -7.92 -17.77
C ALA A 256 8.13 -8.70 -19.03
N LYS A 257 7.66 -8.03 -20.10
CA LYS A 257 7.34 -8.68 -21.38
C LYS A 257 8.56 -9.37 -22.02
N GLN A 258 9.73 -8.75 -21.94
CA GLN A 258 10.96 -9.34 -22.51
C GLN A 258 11.43 -10.54 -21.69
N LEU A 259 11.33 -10.51 -20.36
CA LEU A 259 11.64 -11.65 -19.51
C LEU A 259 10.70 -12.83 -19.79
N MET A 260 9.40 -12.58 -19.89
CA MET A 260 8.41 -13.62 -20.25
C MET A 260 8.66 -14.25 -21.63
N ARG A 261 9.10 -13.46 -22.63
CA ARG A 261 9.50 -13.97 -23.95
C ARG A 261 10.71 -14.89 -23.89
N GLN A 262 11.54 -14.76 -22.87
CA GLN A 262 12.69 -15.60 -22.59
C GLN A 262 12.37 -16.74 -21.61
N SER A 263 11.06 -17.04 -21.43
CA SER A 263 10.57 -18.09 -20.52
C SER A 263 10.96 -17.89 -19.05
N ILE A 264 11.26 -16.64 -18.66
CA ILE A 264 11.49 -16.28 -17.25
C ILE A 264 10.14 -15.92 -16.63
N SER A 265 9.73 -16.63 -15.56
CA SER A 265 8.48 -16.38 -14.84
C SER A 265 8.53 -15.00 -14.19
N ALA A 266 7.84 -14.04 -14.79
CA ALA A 266 7.84 -12.63 -14.35
C ALA A 266 6.45 -12.01 -14.40
N THR A 267 6.18 -11.14 -13.45
CA THR A 267 5.01 -10.25 -13.43
C THR A 267 5.44 -8.80 -13.23
N ARG A 268 4.49 -7.87 -13.23
CA ARG A 268 4.78 -6.44 -13.11
C ARG A 268 3.72 -5.68 -12.33
N ILE A 269 4.19 -4.61 -11.65
CA ILE A 269 3.34 -3.70 -10.90
C ILE A 269 3.74 -2.25 -11.16
N HIS A 270 2.80 -1.46 -11.67
CA HIS A 270 2.98 -0.02 -11.93
C HIS A 270 1.61 0.69 -11.99
N ALA A 271 1.62 2.03 -12.07
CA ALA A 271 0.41 2.85 -11.95
C ALA A 271 -0.66 2.58 -13.02
N ASP A 272 -0.28 2.11 -14.23
CA ASP A 272 -1.23 1.80 -15.32
C ASP A 272 -1.94 0.44 -15.15
N ARG A 273 -1.60 -0.34 -14.11
CA ARG A 273 -2.28 -1.58 -13.78
C ARG A 273 -3.48 -1.30 -12.88
N SER A 274 -4.61 -1.95 -13.18
CA SER A 274 -5.77 -1.89 -12.30
C SER A 274 -5.46 -2.49 -10.92
N GLN A 275 -6.22 -2.13 -9.88
CA GLN A 275 -5.98 -2.64 -8.53
C GLN A 275 -6.05 -4.17 -8.47
N ASN A 276 -7.02 -4.78 -9.17
CA ASN A 276 -7.12 -6.25 -9.24
C ASN A 276 -5.88 -6.88 -9.88
N GLN A 277 -5.35 -6.28 -10.96
CA GLN A 277 -4.14 -6.77 -11.62
C GLN A 277 -2.90 -6.61 -10.73
N ARG A 278 -2.83 -5.55 -9.92
CA ARG A 278 -1.74 -5.34 -8.96
C ARG A 278 -1.81 -6.38 -7.85
N GLN A 279 -3.01 -6.61 -7.31
CA GLN A 279 -3.21 -7.62 -6.28
C GLN A 279 -2.87 -9.02 -6.79
N SER A 280 -3.38 -9.41 -7.96
CA SER A 280 -3.04 -10.71 -8.57
C SER A 280 -1.53 -10.88 -8.82
N ALA A 281 -0.84 -9.80 -9.24
CA ALA A 281 0.61 -9.86 -9.43
C ALA A 281 1.36 -10.07 -8.11
N LEU A 282 0.91 -9.44 -7.04
CA LEU A 282 1.49 -9.60 -5.70
C LEU A 282 1.22 -10.98 -5.12
N ASP A 283 -0.01 -11.45 -5.24
CA ASP A 283 -0.40 -12.77 -4.73
C ASP A 283 0.34 -13.88 -5.47
N GLY A 284 0.46 -13.79 -6.81
CA GLY A 284 1.23 -14.72 -7.61
C GLY A 284 2.75 -14.66 -7.32
N PHE A 285 3.29 -13.49 -6.98
CA PHE A 285 4.69 -13.37 -6.57
C PHE A 285 4.91 -13.96 -5.15
N ARG A 286 4.00 -13.73 -4.21
CA ARG A 286 4.06 -14.31 -2.85
C ARG A 286 3.91 -15.82 -2.85
N SER A 287 3.06 -16.36 -3.72
CA SER A 287 2.85 -17.82 -3.85
C SER A 287 3.98 -18.53 -4.62
N GLY A 288 4.91 -17.78 -5.23
CA GLY A 288 5.99 -18.35 -6.05
C GLY A 288 5.57 -18.68 -7.49
N GLU A 289 4.34 -18.37 -7.91
CA GLU A 289 3.89 -18.48 -9.32
C GLU A 289 4.78 -17.63 -10.23
N PHE A 290 5.11 -16.42 -9.78
CA PHE A 290 6.06 -15.53 -10.45
C PHE A 290 7.35 -15.42 -9.63
N ARG A 291 8.47 -15.80 -10.26
CA ARG A 291 9.80 -15.66 -9.66
C ARG A 291 10.28 -14.22 -9.61
N ILE A 292 9.88 -13.41 -10.61
CA ILE A 292 10.34 -12.04 -10.78
C ILE A 292 9.17 -11.05 -10.74
N LEU A 293 9.27 -10.04 -9.88
CA LEU A 293 8.36 -8.91 -9.84
C LEU A 293 9.05 -7.66 -10.39
N VAL A 294 8.63 -7.15 -11.55
CA VAL A 294 9.12 -5.88 -12.08
C VAL A 294 8.24 -4.75 -11.60
N ALA A 295 8.83 -3.78 -10.91
CA ALA A 295 8.08 -2.73 -10.22
C ALA A 295 8.63 -1.33 -10.47
N THR A 296 7.76 -0.31 -10.38
CA THR A 296 8.19 1.08 -10.21
C THR A 296 8.19 1.44 -8.73
N ASP A 297 9.00 2.42 -8.29
CA ASP A 297 9.10 2.85 -6.90
C ASP A 297 7.72 3.11 -6.27
N ILE A 298 6.91 3.94 -6.93
CA ILE A 298 5.58 4.31 -6.43
C ILE A 298 4.69 3.08 -6.25
N ALA A 299 4.78 2.10 -7.15
CA ALA A 299 3.94 0.91 -7.09
C ALA A 299 4.50 -0.16 -6.14
N ALA A 300 5.80 -0.16 -5.88
CA ALA A 300 6.46 -1.07 -4.95
C ALA A 300 6.46 -0.55 -3.49
N ARG A 301 6.14 0.74 -3.30
CA ARG A 301 6.00 1.32 -1.97
C ARG A 301 4.80 0.71 -1.24
N GLY A 302 4.99 0.36 0.02
CA GLY A 302 3.93 -0.24 0.84
C GLY A 302 3.60 -1.70 0.49
N ILE A 303 4.34 -2.34 -0.43
CA ILE A 303 4.18 -3.78 -0.68
C ILE A 303 4.87 -4.55 0.44
N ASP A 304 4.11 -5.41 1.09
CA ASP A 304 4.64 -6.39 2.04
C ASP A 304 5.12 -7.63 1.28
N VAL A 305 6.27 -7.48 0.67
CA VAL A 305 7.04 -8.56 0.08
C VAL A 305 8.41 -8.50 0.71
N GLU A 306 8.68 -9.46 1.56
CA GLU A 306 9.88 -9.57 2.37
C GLU A 306 10.55 -10.92 2.14
N GLY A 307 11.81 -11.04 2.55
CA GLY A 307 12.53 -12.30 2.46
C GLY A 307 12.85 -12.73 1.04
N ILE A 308 12.82 -11.82 0.06
CA ILE A 308 13.23 -12.12 -1.31
C ILE A 308 14.75 -12.28 -1.37
N SER A 309 15.22 -13.18 -2.24
CA SER A 309 16.66 -13.45 -2.38
C SER A 309 17.43 -12.25 -2.94
N HIS A 310 16.84 -11.53 -3.92
CA HIS A 310 17.53 -10.46 -4.62
C HIS A 310 16.69 -9.22 -4.86
N VAL A 311 17.33 -8.05 -4.76
CA VAL A 311 16.81 -6.77 -5.27
C VAL A 311 17.68 -6.33 -6.44
N ILE A 312 17.07 -6.05 -7.59
CA ILE A 312 17.79 -5.58 -8.77
C ILE A 312 17.31 -4.18 -9.12
N ASN A 313 18.17 -3.18 -8.91
CA ASN A 313 17.93 -1.83 -9.39
C ASN A 313 18.32 -1.75 -10.86
N TYR A 314 17.37 -2.07 -11.77
CA TYR A 314 17.59 -1.95 -13.22
C TYR A 314 17.89 -0.52 -13.65
N ASP A 315 17.21 0.44 -13.02
CA ASP A 315 17.55 1.87 -13.10
C ASP A 315 18.02 2.34 -11.72
N THR A 316 19.17 3.00 -11.67
CA THR A 316 19.67 3.64 -10.45
C THR A 316 18.62 4.63 -9.93
N PRO A 317 18.20 4.56 -8.65
CA PRO A 317 17.20 5.49 -8.11
C PRO A 317 17.74 6.94 -8.12
N VAL A 318 16.85 7.88 -8.40
CA VAL A 318 17.19 9.32 -8.46
C VAL A 318 17.43 9.88 -7.05
N HIS A 319 16.61 9.43 -6.08
CA HIS A 319 16.74 9.79 -4.67
C HIS A 319 17.48 8.67 -3.92
N ALA A 320 18.49 9.04 -3.18
CA ALA A 320 19.32 8.07 -2.48
C ALA A 320 18.55 7.27 -1.40
N GLU A 321 17.53 7.88 -0.81
CA GLU A 321 16.63 7.27 0.16
C GLU A 321 15.84 6.10 -0.45
N ASP A 322 15.41 6.22 -1.71
CA ASP A 322 14.73 5.13 -2.42
C ASP A 322 15.61 3.88 -2.52
N TYR A 323 16.94 4.04 -2.64
CA TYR A 323 17.87 2.92 -2.63
C TYR A 323 17.75 2.09 -1.36
N VAL A 324 17.78 2.74 -0.19
CA VAL A 324 17.67 2.08 1.11
C VAL A 324 16.31 1.37 1.24
N HIS A 325 15.24 2.00 0.78
CA HIS A 325 13.89 1.41 0.78
C HIS A 325 13.75 0.21 -0.15
N ARG A 326 14.46 0.22 -1.31
CA ARG A 326 14.45 -0.90 -2.26
C ARG A 326 15.22 -2.09 -1.69
N ILE A 327 16.47 -1.88 -1.24
CA ILE A 327 17.30 -2.97 -0.74
C ILE A 327 16.75 -3.57 0.55
N GLY A 328 15.99 -2.80 1.35
CA GLY A 328 15.29 -3.29 2.52
C GLY A 328 14.17 -4.32 2.23
N ARG A 329 13.97 -4.77 1.00
CA ARG A 329 13.09 -5.89 0.64
C ARG A 329 13.78 -7.25 0.76
N THR A 330 15.10 -7.26 0.85
CA THR A 330 15.92 -8.46 1.04
C THR A 330 16.74 -8.36 2.34
N GLY A 331 17.38 -9.44 2.76
CA GLY A 331 18.25 -9.46 3.94
C GLY A 331 17.53 -9.28 5.27
N ARG A 332 16.32 -9.83 5.42
CA ARG A 332 15.51 -9.75 6.64
C ARG A 332 15.50 -11.05 7.42
N ALA A 333 15.19 -10.94 8.70
CA ALA A 333 15.34 -12.01 9.68
C ALA A 333 16.79 -12.55 9.69
N ASP A 334 16.99 -13.84 9.52
CA ASP A 334 18.32 -14.47 9.52
C ASP A 334 18.83 -14.81 8.11
N ALA A 335 18.10 -14.35 7.05
CA ALA A 335 18.48 -14.60 5.66
C ALA A 335 19.42 -13.50 5.12
N THR A 336 20.51 -13.92 4.47
CA THR A 336 21.36 -13.04 3.67
C THR A 336 20.66 -12.71 2.37
N GLY A 337 20.70 -11.44 1.95
CA GLY A 337 20.12 -10.99 0.70
C GLY A 337 21.12 -10.26 -0.17
N GLU A 338 20.88 -10.20 -1.47
CA GLU A 338 21.74 -9.48 -2.39
C GLU A 338 21.00 -8.34 -3.09
N ALA A 339 21.66 -7.18 -3.21
CA ALA A 339 21.18 -6.03 -3.95
C ALA A 339 22.12 -5.67 -5.08
N ILE A 340 21.64 -5.79 -6.31
CA ILE A 340 22.41 -5.52 -7.52
C ILE A 340 21.92 -4.22 -8.16
N THR A 341 22.83 -3.31 -8.49
CA THR A 341 22.48 -2.03 -9.14
C THR A 341 23.15 -1.91 -10.50
N PHE A 342 22.35 -1.64 -11.53
CA PHE A 342 22.86 -1.29 -12.85
C PHE A 342 22.99 0.23 -12.97
N THR A 343 24.17 0.71 -13.34
CA THR A 343 24.43 2.13 -13.53
C THR A 343 25.03 2.39 -14.90
N SER A 344 24.50 3.39 -15.61
CA SER A 344 25.08 3.94 -16.84
C SER A 344 25.90 5.19 -16.50
N LEU A 345 26.68 5.69 -17.47
CA LEU A 345 27.44 6.94 -17.31
C LEU A 345 26.55 8.11 -16.87
N GLU A 346 25.34 8.20 -17.41
CA GLU A 346 24.38 9.28 -17.07
C GLU A 346 23.87 9.16 -15.61
N GLU A 347 23.90 7.96 -15.04
CA GLU A 347 23.39 7.63 -13.70
C GLU A 347 24.48 7.66 -12.62
N ASP A 348 25.76 7.84 -12.97
CA ASP A 348 26.87 7.88 -12.01
C ASP A 348 26.68 8.96 -10.92
N LYS A 349 26.03 10.07 -11.24
CA LYS A 349 25.68 11.11 -10.25
C LYS A 349 24.73 10.62 -9.16
N TYR A 350 23.77 9.76 -9.50
CA TYR A 350 22.84 9.17 -8.55
C TYR A 350 23.54 8.11 -7.69
N LEU A 351 24.42 7.30 -8.30
CA LEU A 351 25.22 6.34 -7.57
C LEU A 351 26.09 7.03 -6.50
N ARG A 352 26.75 8.13 -6.83
CA ARG A 352 27.55 8.90 -5.85
C ARG A 352 26.68 9.43 -4.70
N SER A 353 25.46 9.87 -4.98
CA SER A 353 24.54 10.32 -3.92
C SER A 353 24.14 9.16 -2.98
N ILE A 354 23.93 7.96 -3.52
CA ILE A 354 23.65 6.74 -2.76
C ILE A 354 24.86 6.39 -1.88
N GLU A 355 26.07 6.32 -2.47
CA GLU A 355 27.31 6.00 -1.75
C GLU A 355 27.58 7.01 -0.60
N LYS A 356 27.29 8.29 -0.83
CA LYS A 356 27.36 9.33 0.21
C LYS A 356 26.35 9.07 1.34
N LEU A 357 25.12 8.68 1.01
CA LEU A 357 24.08 8.41 2.02
C LEU A 357 24.42 7.19 2.88
N ILE A 358 24.90 6.10 2.25
CA ILE A 358 25.27 4.87 2.96
C ILE A 358 26.65 4.91 3.63
N GLY A 359 27.45 5.96 3.34
CA GLY A 359 28.76 6.19 3.93
C GLY A 359 29.85 5.24 3.43
N ARG A 360 29.64 4.54 2.31
CA ARG A 360 30.63 3.64 1.69
C ARG A 360 30.47 3.54 0.19
N ASN A 361 31.55 3.22 -0.51
CA ASN A 361 31.51 2.90 -1.93
C ASN A 361 30.92 1.49 -2.14
N LEU A 362 30.11 1.33 -3.19
CA LEU A 362 29.56 0.05 -3.57
C LEU A 362 30.57 -0.77 -4.40
N PRO A 363 30.75 -2.07 -4.10
CA PRO A 363 31.63 -2.95 -4.88
C PRO A 363 31.21 -3.01 -6.34
N LYS A 364 32.16 -2.77 -7.26
CA LYS A 364 31.93 -2.87 -8.69
C LYS A 364 32.26 -4.27 -9.16
N ARG A 365 31.34 -4.90 -9.89
CA ARG A 365 31.55 -6.21 -10.53
C ARG A 365 31.80 -6.07 -12.03
N SER A 366 32.62 -6.96 -12.56
CA SER A 366 32.86 -7.06 -14.02
C SER A 366 31.61 -7.56 -14.71
N LEU A 367 31.38 -7.07 -15.94
CA LEU A 367 30.24 -7.50 -16.76
C LEU A 367 30.44 -8.97 -17.18
N PRO A 368 29.49 -9.86 -16.90
CA PRO A 368 29.53 -11.26 -17.32
C PRO A 368 29.05 -11.46 -18.76
N ILE A 369 28.74 -10.38 -19.47
CA ILE A 369 28.26 -10.36 -20.85
C ILE A 369 29.22 -9.57 -21.72
N THR A 370 29.37 -9.95 -22.97
CA THR A 370 30.07 -9.14 -23.99
C THR A 370 29.18 -7.94 -24.30
N ALA A 371 29.76 -6.73 -24.25
CA ALA A 371 29.05 -5.52 -24.66
C ALA A 371 28.57 -5.69 -26.12
N THR A 372 27.30 -5.36 -26.37
CA THR A 372 26.77 -5.37 -27.74
C THR A 372 27.52 -4.33 -28.55
N GLU A 373 28.18 -4.73 -29.62
CA GLU A 373 28.83 -3.79 -30.53
C GLU A 373 27.87 -2.69 -30.95
N ALA A 374 28.32 -1.45 -30.97
CA ALA A 374 27.49 -0.37 -31.41
C ALA A 374 26.99 -0.68 -32.82
N PRO A 375 25.72 -0.44 -33.17
CA PRO A 375 25.31 -0.46 -34.56
C PRO A 375 26.23 0.47 -35.34
N PRO A 376 26.68 0.08 -36.58
CA PRO A 376 27.59 0.87 -37.34
C PRO A 376 27.09 2.32 -37.44
N GLU A 377 27.99 3.28 -37.32
CA GLU A 377 27.67 4.69 -37.52
C GLU A 377 26.95 4.85 -38.85
N GLY A 378 25.69 5.27 -38.84
CA GLY A 378 24.83 5.33 -40.01
C GLY A 378 23.54 4.51 -39.95
N TYR A 379 23.30 3.74 -38.89
CA TYR A 379 22.02 3.07 -38.75
C TYR A 379 20.89 4.07 -38.49
N VAL A 380 20.24 4.47 -39.59
CA VAL A 380 18.94 5.14 -39.54
C VAL A 380 17.89 4.06 -39.28
N PRO A 381 17.15 4.10 -38.17
CA PRO A 381 16.06 3.14 -37.95
C PRO A 381 15.09 3.26 -39.13
N THR A 382 14.92 2.19 -39.90
CA THR A 382 13.89 2.11 -40.94
C THR A 382 12.55 2.50 -40.31
N PRO A 383 11.81 3.48 -40.88
CA PRO A 383 10.49 3.83 -40.36
C PRO A 383 9.60 2.58 -40.40
N ARG A 384 8.90 2.29 -39.32
CA ARG A 384 7.91 1.20 -39.32
C ARG A 384 6.96 1.40 -40.48
N PRO A 385 6.74 0.39 -41.36
CA PRO A 385 5.71 0.49 -42.38
C PRO A 385 4.34 0.54 -41.65
N GLY A 386 3.63 1.66 -41.81
CA GLY A 386 2.25 1.72 -41.28
C GLY A 386 1.79 3.04 -40.66
N ARG A 387 2.40 4.15 -41.02
CA ARG A 387 1.69 5.45 -40.88
C ARG A 387 2.10 6.35 -42.01
N GLN A 388 1.35 6.25 -43.13
CA GLN A 388 1.43 7.34 -44.15
C GLN A 388 1.02 8.64 -43.47
N PRO A 389 1.76 9.74 -43.66
CA PRO A 389 1.27 11.05 -43.31
C PRO A 389 0.01 11.30 -44.14
N GLN A 390 -1.12 11.47 -43.51
CA GLN A 390 -2.28 12.07 -44.20
C GLN A 390 -1.81 13.44 -44.64
N ALA A 391 -1.77 13.65 -45.99
CA ALA A 391 -1.53 14.92 -46.59
C ALA A 391 -2.56 15.94 -46.04
N GLU A 392 -2.05 16.96 -45.35
CA GLU A 392 -2.89 18.09 -44.96
C GLU A 392 -3.49 18.69 -46.22
N ALA A 393 -4.80 18.65 -46.35
CA ALA A 393 -5.54 19.38 -47.35
C ALA A 393 -5.24 20.89 -47.19
N PRO A 394 -5.05 21.64 -48.29
CA PRO A 394 -4.71 23.07 -48.22
C PRO A 394 -5.84 23.83 -47.54
N ARG A 395 -5.55 24.42 -46.39
CA ARG A 395 -6.44 25.37 -45.71
C ARG A 395 -6.72 26.55 -46.67
N ALA A 396 -7.95 26.69 -47.12
CA ALA A 396 -8.47 27.82 -47.80
C ALA A 396 -8.24 29.09 -46.96
N LYS A 397 -7.56 30.09 -47.56
CA LYS A 397 -7.33 31.41 -46.97
C LYS A 397 -8.67 32.09 -46.76
N ALA A 398 -9.01 32.41 -45.50
CA ALA A 398 -10.13 33.27 -45.16
C ALA A 398 -9.88 34.70 -45.74
N PRO A 399 -10.92 35.39 -46.27
CA PRO A 399 -10.76 36.74 -46.84
C PRO A 399 -10.49 37.77 -45.76
N LYS A 400 -9.57 38.69 -46.04
CA LYS A 400 -9.23 39.84 -45.19
C LYS A 400 -10.47 40.74 -45.01
N ALA A 401 -10.88 40.99 -43.79
CA ALA A 401 -11.85 42.02 -43.46
C ALA A 401 -11.24 43.43 -43.65
N ALA A 402 -11.95 44.28 -44.34
CA ALA A 402 -11.64 45.69 -44.55
C ALA A 402 -11.93 46.53 -43.28
N PRO A 403 -11.28 47.70 -43.08
CA PRO A 403 -11.38 48.45 -41.83
C PRO A 403 -12.67 49.23 -41.74
N ALA A 404 -13.37 49.09 -40.61
CA ALA A 404 -14.57 49.84 -40.27
C ALA A 404 -14.22 51.26 -39.77
N ALA A 405 -14.85 52.23 -40.37
CA ALA A 405 -14.76 53.67 -40.07
C ALA A 405 -15.45 54.00 -38.72
N ARG A 406 -14.84 54.96 -38.03
CA ARG A 406 -15.37 55.62 -36.84
C ARG A 406 -16.62 56.46 -37.13
N ARG A 407 -17.66 56.35 -36.33
CA ARG A 407 -18.63 57.41 -35.94
C ARG A 407 -19.40 56.83 -34.73
N GLY A 408 -19.43 57.41 -33.58
CA GLY A 408 -19.92 58.69 -33.15
C GLY A 408 -21.01 58.42 -32.12
N GLN A 409 -20.72 58.78 -30.90
CA GLN A 409 -21.56 59.12 -29.74
C GLN A 409 -23.11 59.07 -29.89
N GLN A 410 -23.88 58.43 -28.98
CA GLN A 410 -24.71 59.07 -27.95
C GLN A 410 -25.77 58.15 -27.37
N ALA A 411 -25.94 58.28 -26.04
CA ALA A 411 -27.17 58.20 -25.26
C ALA A 411 -27.77 56.82 -24.86
N ALA A 412 -27.65 56.51 -23.57
CA ALA A 412 -28.71 55.82 -22.80
C ALA A 412 -29.91 56.83 -22.69
N PRO A 413 -31.16 56.47 -22.26
CA PRO A 413 -31.52 55.39 -21.31
C PRO A 413 -32.84 54.71 -21.64
N ALA A 414 -33.26 53.69 -20.94
CA ALA A 414 -34.55 53.57 -20.26
C ALA A 414 -34.90 52.16 -19.79
N ARG A 415 -35.23 52.11 -18.53
CA ARG A 415 -35.96 51.06 -17.81
C ARG A 415 -37.26 50.67 -18.51
N ARG A 416 -37.61 49.38 -18.51
CA ARG A 416 -38.98 48.85 -18.35
C ARG A 416 -38.84 47.39 -17.91
N ALA A 417 -39.15 47.11 -16.66
CA ALA A 417 -40.46 46.80 -16.04
C ALA A 417 -40.90 45.34 -16.33
N LYS A 418 -40.96 44.58 -15.25
CA LYS A 418 -41.64 43.28 -15.12
C LYS A 418 -43.10 43.34 -15.59
N PRO A 419 -43.71 42.19 -15.86
CA PRO A 419 -44.96 41.93 -15.17
C PRO A 419 -44.89 40.65 -14.31
N GLU A 420 -45.32 40.87 -13.10
CA GLU A 420 -45.89 39.99 -12.13
C GLU A 420 -47.33 39.63 -12.58
N VAL A 421 -47.82 38.46 -12.28
CA VAL A 421 -49.20 37.98 -12.10
C VAL A 421 -49.20 36.48 -12.33
N ALA A 422 -49.75 35.56 -11.58
CA ALA A 422 -50.55 35.53 -10.38
C ALA A 422 -50.58 34.11 -9.84
N ALA A 423 -50.76 33.99 -8.57
CA ALA A 423 -51.03 32.77 -7.83
C ALA A 423 -52.42 32.23 -8.14
N VAL A 424 -52.57 30.91 -8.26
CA VAL A 424 -53.81 30.18 -8.02
C VAL A 424 -53.53 28.89 -7.31
N ALA A 425 -53.92 28.79 -6.06
CA ALA A 425 -54.22 27.59 -5.31
C ALA A 425 -55.72 27.63 -5.00
N PRO A 426 -56.36 26.62 -4.40
CA PRO A 426 -56.21 25.17 -4.44
C PRO A 426 -57.55 24.46 -4.74
N ALA A 427 -57.56 23.21 -5.04
CA ALA A 427 -58.77 22.39 -4.93
C ALA A 427 -58.49 21.12 -4.13
N ARG A 428 -59.10 21.12 -2.96
CA ARG A 428 -59.32 19.93 -2.12
C ARG A 428 -60.27 18.94 -2.84
N ARG A 429 -59.99 17.68 -2.76
CA ARG A 429 -60.98 16.61 -2.60
C ARG A 429 -60.41 15.44 -1.83
N ALA A 430 -61.09 15.15 -0.75
CA ALA A 430 -60.96 13.98 0.11
C ALA A 430 -62.07 12.95 -0.32
N PRO A 431 -62.32 11.87 0.44
CA PRO A 431 -61.69 10.55 0.35
C PRO A 431 -62.73 9.45 0.06
N ALA A 432 -62.30 8.29 -0.33
CA ALA A 432 -63.11 7.06 -0.22
C ALA A 432 -62.13 5.89 -0.33
N ALA A 433 -62.17 4.85 0.37
CA ALA A 433 -62.99 4.14 1.31
C ALA A 433 -62.23 2.85 1.56
N ALA A 434 -62.23 2.43 2.79
CA ALA A 434 -61.68 1.19 3.30
C ALA A 434 -62.34 -0.03 2.68
N LYS A 435 -61.56 -1.11 2.47
CA LYS A 435 -62.06 -2.49 2.56
C LYS A 435 -60.99 -3.38 3.22
N ALA A 436 -61.38 -3.90 4.33
CA ALA A 436 -60.73 -4.92 5.13
C ALA A 436 -61.07 -6.35 4.61
N PRO A 437 -60.76 -7.43 5.32
CA PRO A 437 -59.72 -8.42 4.89
C PRO A 437 -60.40 -9.75 4.50
N ARG A 438 -59.65 -10.63 3.87
CA ARG A 438 -59.99 -12.05 3.74
C ARG A 438 -58.79 -12.91 4.10
N SER A 439 -58.85 -13.51 5.20
CA SER A 439 -58.88 -14.91 5.68
C SER A 439 -57.93 -15.89 4.96
N ALA A 440 -57.17 -16.47 5.81
CA ALA A 440 -56.42 -17.71 5.80
C ALA A 440 -56.92 -18.84 4.90
N ALA A 441 -56.00 -19.52 4.23
CA ALA A 441 -56.11 -20.93 3.94
C ALA A 441 -54.74 -21.58 4.09
N GLN A 442 -54.67 -22.43 5.07
CA GLN A 442 -53.66 -23.47 5.27
C GLN A 442 -53.54 -24.35 4.02
N GLN A 443 -52.36 -24.68 3.61
CA GLN A 443 -52.08 -25.95 2.99
C GLN A 443 -50.75 -26.51 3.45
N GLN A 444 -50.83 -27.75 3.80
CA GLN A 444 -49.94 -28.63 4.52
C GLN A 444 -48.71 -29.03 3.72
N ARG A 445 -47.71 -29.38 4.49
CA ARG A 445 -46.50 -30.13 4.10
C ARG A 445 -46.82 -31.46 3.39
N PRO A 446 -45.81 -32.07 2.69
CA PRO A 446 -45.25 -33.26 3.36
C PRO A 446 -43.75 -33.26 3.48
N ALA A 447 -43.33 -33.86 4.58
CA ALA A 447 -41.98 -34.26 4.92
C ALA A 447 -41.52 -35.40 4.01
N LYS A 448 -40.23 -35.40 3.66
CA LYS A 448 -39.51 -36.60 3.20
C LYS A 448 -38.31 -36.84 4.12
N THR A 449 -38.45 -37.88 4.85
CA THR A 449 -37.44 -38.65 5.55
C THR A 449 -36.46 -39.31 4.58
N SER A 450 -35.19 -39.29 4.92
CA SER A 450 -34.21 -40.32 4.50
C SER A 450 -33.02 -40.19 5.44
N SER A 451 -33.02 -41.03 6.40
CA SER A 451 -32.26 -42.26 6.69
C SER A 451 -30.75 -42.06 6.74
N TYR A 452 -30.36 -42.05 7.95
CA TYR A 452 -29.06 -42.23 8.57
C TYR A 452 -28.53 -43.65 8.31
N VAL A 453 -27.31 -43.80 7.82
CA VAL A 453 -26.55 -45.05 7.86
C VAL A 453 -25.18 -44.76 8.45
N LYS A 454 -24.95 -45.29 9.63
CA LYS A 454 -23.62 -45.49 10.25
C LYS A 454 -22.98 -46.75 9.63
N PRO A 455 -21.68 -46.84 9.51
CA PRO A 455 -20.97 -48.09 9.64
C PRO A 455 -20.22 -48.16 10.97
N VAL A 456 -20.46 -49.30 11.62
CA VAL A 456 -19.74 -49.87 12.76
C VAL A 456 -18.51 -50.58 12.25
N GLY A 457 -17.44 -50.58 13.02
CA GLY A 457 -16.33 -51.50 12.82
C GLY A 457 -15.03 -51.04 13.50
N ALA A 458 -14.96 -51.32 14.79
CA ALA A 458 -13.73 -51.29 15.59
C ALA A 458 -12.94 -52.58 15.39
N VAL A 459 -11.64 -52.47 15.21
CA VAL A 459 -10.71 -53.56 15.59
C VAL A 459 -9.55 -52.95 16.37
N GLN A 460 -9.51 -53.24 17.63
CA GLN A 460 -8.38 -53.07 18.53
C GLN A 460 -7.35 -54.17 18.22
N THR A 461 -6.10 -53.84 18.11
CA THR A 461 -5.00 -54.74 18.45
C THR A 461 -3.96 -53.99 19.28
N SER A 462 -3.89 -54.43 20.49
CA SER A 462 -2.93 -54.08 21.52
C SER A 462 -1.55 -54.71 21.20
N ALA A 463 -0.51 -53.95 21.40
CA ALA A 463 0.79 -54.50 21.77
C ALA A 463 1.56 -53.52 22.64
N LYS A 464 1.84 -53.97 23.83
CA LYS A 464 2.59 -53.31 24.92
C LYS A 464 4.10 -53.57 24.77
N PRO A 465 4.94 -52.84 25.52
CA PRO A 465 6.31 -52.48 25.20
C PRO A 465 7.34 -53.43 25.81
N SER A 466 8.51 -53.50 25.23
CA SER A 466 9.69 -54.10 25.84
C SER A 466 10.68 -52.99 26.32
N ARG A 467 10.86 -52.99 27.64
CA ARG A 467 11.96 -52.35 28.36
C ARG A 467 13.29 -53.04 27.97
N GLN A 468 14.30 -52.26 27.71
CA GLN A 468 15.67 -52.64 28.08
C GLN A 468 16.40 -51.45 28.71
N ARG A 469 17.04 -51.79 29.81
CA ARG A 469 17.82 -50.93 30.73
C ARG A 469 19.28 -50.82 30.30
N PRO A 470 20.06 -49.99 30.93
CA PRO A 470 21.27 -49.36 30.43
C PRO A 470 22.55 -50.16 30.77
N VAL A 471 23.60 -49.93 29.99
CA VAL A 471 24.94 -50.30 30.39
C VAL A 471 25.79 -49.02 30.55
N ALA A 472 26.44 -49.00 31.69
CA ALA A 472 27.32 -47.91 32.15
C ALA A 472 28.79 -48.22 31.79
N LYS A 473 29.56 -47.09 31.72
CA LYS A 473 31.00 -46.94 31.98
C LYS A 473 32.00 -47.62 31.06
N THR A 474 32.91 -46.91 30.47
CA THR A 474 34.22 -46.45 31.00
C THR A 474 35.06 -45.94 29.85
N GLY A 475 35.86 -44.94 30.12
CA GLY A 475 36.94 -44.47 29.27
C GLY A 475 36.98 -42.93 29.21
#